data_4a3edf3a14647c74650c5e5b88e81042
#
_entry.id   4a3edf3a14647c74650c5e5b88e81042
#
_cell.length_a   1.000
_cell.length_b   1.000
_cell.length_c   1.000
_cell.angle_alpha   90.00
_cell.angle_beta   90.00
_cell.angle_gamma   90.00
#
_symmetry.space_group_name_H-M   'P 1'
#
loop_
_entity.id
_entity.type
_entity.pdbx_description
1 polymer ?
#
loop_
_entity_poly.entity_id
_entity_poly.type
_entity_poly.pdbx_seq_one_letter_code
_entity_poly.pdbx_strand_id
1 'polypeptide(L)'
;MKSKPPLRFRSLMVLAVALLLSFAPLSFGQAAKAADPKAPTAEQIAETVIAFAGNGLGRAILDQIRRNGVERGRFTRTGPEGRAEEVKYELRFMRGDKSEKDKIRLDTKSPQTDYSLVSVGGRIFGIINGSVFTPRADATADFIAQQTHSIDALLRYKENESKLSSAGKDKHLGIDVYVIDLTDKTNHRTRYFVSAKTFRVLWLDYEETPPGSTSAIKYTRRFYEYRVAQNTQVPFRTVFLEDGKPTLETRILTITYGVKMEDSLFQNPEAPTSPATP
;
A
#
# COMPACT_ATOMS: atom_id res chain seq x y z
N MET A 1 69.52 -13.00 27.27
CA MET A 1 70.67 -13.71 26.64
C MET A 1 70.31 -14.00 25.19
N LYS A 2 71.26 -13.59 24.32
CA LYS A 2 71.43 -13.98 22.89
C LYS A 2 70.30 -13.57 21.89
N SER A 3 70.43 -12.44 21.37
CA SER A 3 70.68 -11.92 20.03
C SER A 3 71.09 -12.97 18.96
N LYS A 4 70.45 -12.90 17.77
CA LYS A 4 71.18 -12.98 16.48
C LYS A 4 70.25 -12.66 15.27
N PRO A 5 70.83 -12.36 14.10
CA PRO A 5 70.46 -11.16 13.37
C PRO A 5 69.89 -11.45 11.97
N PRO A 6 69.82 -10.43 11.04
CA PRO A 6 68.96 -10.48 9.88
C PRO A 6 69.72 -11.09 8.68
N LEU A 7 68.97 -11.72 7.78
CA LEU A 7 69.46 -12.06 6.44
C LEU A 7 68.79 -11.24 5.37
N ARG A 8 69.61 -10.41 4.72
CA ARG A 8 69.29 -9.75 3.44
C ARG A 8 69.42 -10.75 2.31
N PHE A 9 68.46 -10.80 1.40
CA PHE A 9 68.69 -11.30 0.05
C PHE A 9 67.93 -10.47 -0.98
N ARG A 10 68.64 -9.82 -1.74
CA ARG A 10 68.83 -9.36 -3.10
C ARG A 10 67.65 -9.55 -4.06
N SER A 11 67.36 -8.43 -4.67
CA SER A 11 66.67 -8.16 -5.92
C SER A 11 66.79 -9.25 -6.99
N LEU A 12 65.62 -9.59 -7.57
CA LEU A 12 65.58 -10.00 -8.97
C LEU A 12 64.37 -9.32 -9.62
N MET A 13 64.70 -8.45 -10.55
CA MET A 13 63.77 -7.71 -11.40
C MET A 13 63.36 -8.65 -12.53
N VAL A 14 62.09 -9.06 -12.56
CA VAL A 14 61.53 -9.75 -13.70
C VAL A 14 60.40 -8.90 -14.26
N LEU A 15 60.68 -8.38 -15.44
CA LEU A 15 59.77 -7.63 -16.29
C LEU A 15 58.72 -8.60 -16.83
N ALA A 16 57.47 -8.52 -16.33
CA ALA A 16 56.34 -9.24 -16.91
C ALA A 16 55.39 -8.21 -17.54
N VAL A 17 55.30 -8.25 -18.83
CA VAL A 17 54.39 -7.50 -19.68
C VAL A 17 52.94 -7.94 -19.32
N ALA A 18 52.20 -7.08 -18.62
CA ALA A 18 50.80 -7.31 -18.33
C ALA A 18 49.96 -6.97 -19.57
N LEU A 19 49.47 -7.99 -20.24
CA LEU A 19 48.43 -7.92 -21.26
C LEU A 19 47.12 -7.54 -20.58
N LEU A 20 46.71 -6.28 -20.66
CA LEU A 20 45.42 -5.78 -20.18
C LEU A 20 44.31 -6.32 -21.11
N LEU A 21 43.76 -7.48 -20.76
CA LEU A 21 42.48 -7.94 -21.27
C LEU A 21 41.40 -7.15 -20.57
N SER A 22 40.86 -6.14 -21.26
CA SER A 22 39.67 -5.38 -20.86
C SER A 22 38.47 -6.32 -20.90
N PHE A 23 38.11 -6.91 -19.76
CA PHE A 23 36.80 -7.52 -19.59
C PHE A 23 35.76 -6.39 -19.46
N ALA A 24 35.11 -6.05 -20.58
CA ALA A 24 33.86 -5.29 -20.51
C ALA A 24 32.83 -6.15 -19.83
N PRO A 25 32.14 -5.64 -18.78
CA PRO A 25 31.01 -6.35 -18.21
C PRO A 25 29.92 -6.43 -19.29
N LEU A 26 29.64 -7.64 -19.77
CA LEU A 26 28.42 -7.92 -20.53
C LEU A 26 27.25 -7.65 -19.59
N SER A 27 26.74 -6.42 -19.66
CA SER A 27 25.42 -6.09 -19.12
C SER A 27 24.41 -6.97 -19.85
N PHE A 28 24.01 -8.06 -19.23
CA PHE A 28 22.81 -8.77 -19.63
C PHE A 28 21.63 -7.82 -19.35
N GLY A 29 21.37 -6.93 -20.32
CA GLY A 29 20.10 -6.26 -20.39
C GLY A 29 19.03 -7.35 -20.44
N GLN A 30 18.25 -7.48 -19.39
CA GLN A 30 17.00 -8.24 -19.46
C GLN A 30 16.19 -7.59 -20.57
N ALA A 31 16.21 -8.22 -21.76
CA ALA A 31 15.34 -7.85 -22.84
C ALA A 31 13.90 -7.91 -22.27
N ALA A 32 13.24 -6.77 -22.22
CA ALA A 32 11.84 -6.70 -21.90
C ALA A 32 11.14 -7.69 -22.84
N LYS A 33 10.58 -8.75 -22.25
CA LYS A 33 9.90 -9.80 -23.00
C LYS A 33 8.81 -9.11 -23.80
N ALA A 34 8.93 -9.11 -25.14
CA ALA A 34 7.95 -8.48 -26.01
C ALA A 34 6.55 -8.94 -25.60
N ALA A 35 5.65 -7.99 -25.37
CA ALA A 35 4.30 -8.29 -24.94
C ALA A 35 3.62 -9.20 -25.99
N ASP A 36 3.03 -10.28 -25.54
CA ASP A 36 2.20 -11.15 -26.38
C ASP A 36 1.07 -10.28 -26.95
N PRO A 37 0.95 -10.12 -28.30
CA PRO A 37 -0.07 -9.25 -28.89
C PRO A 37 -1.52 -9.65 -28.56
N LYS A 38 -1.73 -10.82 -27.96
CA LYS A 38 -3.04 -11.30 -27.45
C LYS A 38 -3.22 -11.10 -25.96
N ALA A 39 -2.19 -10.64 -25.22
CA ALA A 39 -2.33 -10.40 -23.78
C ALA A 39 -3.09 -9.09 -23.53
N PRO A 40 -4.01 -9.06 -22.52
CA PRO A 40 -4.72 -7.84 -22.19
C PRO A 40 -3.75 -6.76 -21.69
N THR A 41 -4.04 -5.49 -22.01
CA THR A 41 -3.27 -4.35 -21.50
C THR A 41 -3.51 -4.15 -20.00
N ALA A 42 -2.65 -3.36 -19.35
CA ALA A 42 -2.82 -3.05 -17.94
C ALA A 42 -4.17 -2.35 -17.65
N GLU A 43 -4.57 -1.45 -18.55
CA GLU A 43 -5.85 -0.75 -18.46
C GLU A 43 -7.03 -1.71 -18.63
N GLN A 44 -6.95 -2.64 -19.58
CA GLN A 44 -8.00 -3.67 -19.78
C GLN A 44 -8.15 -4.55 -18.52
N ILE A 45 -7.02 -4.93 -17.90
CA ILE A 45 -7.03 -5.69 -16.65
C ILE A 45 -7.69 -4.85 -15.54
N ALA A 46 -7.27 -3.60 -15.37
CA ALA A 46 -7.80 -2.71 -14.34
C ALA A 46 -9.30 -2.44 -14.53
N GLU A 47 -9.77 -2.16 -15.77
CA GLU A 47 -11.20 -1.97 -16.04
C GLU A 47 -12.00 -3.24 -15.76
N THR A 48 -11.42 -4.41 -16.01
CA THR A 48 -12.07 -5.68 -15.65
C THR A 48 -12.14 -5.87 -14.15
N VAL A 49 -11.07 -5.52 -13.40
CA VAL A 49 -11.08 -5.49 -11.92
C VAL A 49 -12.19 -4.58 -11.42
N ILE A 50 -12.34 -3.39 -11.99
CA ILE A 50 -13.37 -2.41 -11.62
C ILE A 50 -14.77 -2.96 -11.91
N ALA A 51 -14.98 -3.58 -13.05
CA ALA A 51 -16.26 -4.22 -13.40
C ALA A 51 -16.62 -5.31 -12.38
N PHE A 52 -15.67 -6.17 -12.01
CA PHE A 52 -15.87 -7.19 -10.99
C PHE A 52 -16.08 -6.60 -9.59
N ALA A 53 -15.32 -5.56 -9.21
CA ALA A 53 -15.50 -4.87 -7.93
C ALA A 53 -16.91 -4.28 -7.80
N GLY A 54 -17.48 -3.76 -8.89
CA GLY A 54 -18.86 -3.26 -8.97
C GLY A 54 -19.89 -4.36 -9.30
N ASN A 55 -19.56 -5.63 -9.14
CA ASN A 55 -20.45 -6.77 -9.41
C ASN A 55 -21.10 -6.70 -10.81
N GLY A 56 -20.34 -6.27 -11.81
CA GLY A 56 -20.77 -6.10 -13.20
C GLY A 56 -21.48 -4.78 -13.53
N LEU A 57 -21.74 -3.93 -12.55
CA LEU A 57 -22.46 -2.65 -12.75
C LEU A 57 -21.58 -1.52 -13.31
N GLY A 58 -20.26 -1.75 -13.41
CA GLY A 58 -19.31 -0.80 -13.97
C GLY A 58 -18.90 0.33 -13.02
N ARG A 59 -17.99 1.21 -13.51
CA ARG A 59 -17.32 2.25 -12.73
C ARG A 59 -18.30 3.27 -12.11
N ALA A 60 -19.20 3.83 -12.89
CA ALA A 60 -20.08 4.90 -12.42
C ALA A 60 -20.95 4.47 -11.22
N ILE A 61 -21.46 3.26 -11.27
CA ILE A 61 -22.27 2.71 -10.16
C ILE A 61 -21.38 2.36 -8.96
N LEU A 62 -20.20 1.79 -9.20
CA LEU A 62 -19.23 1.53 -8.13
C LEU A 62 -18.85 2.81 -7.38
N ASP A 63 -18.55 3.89 -8.11
CA ASP A 63 -18.19 5.18 -7.53
C ASP A 63 -19.36 5.80 -6.76
N GLN A 64 -20.57 5.69 -7.28
CA GLN A 64 -21.77 6.15 -6.57
C GLN A 64 -21.98 5.40 -5.25
N ILE A 65 -21.89 4.05 -5.26
CA ILE A 65 -22.06 3.22 -4.07
C ILE A 65 -20.97 3.54 -3.05
N ARG A 66 -19.72 3.58 -3.49
CA ARG A 66 -18.54 3.73 -2.61
C ARG A 66 -18.15 5.18 -2.35
N ARG A 67 -19.03 6.13 -2.60
CA ARG A 67 -18.75 7.57 -2.40
C ARG A 67 -18.47 7.90 -0.93
N ASN A 68 -19.18 7.26 -0.03
CA ASN A 68 -18.94 7.35 1.41
C ASN A 68 -19.28 6.03 2.08
N GLY A 69 -18.77 5.81 3.28
CA GLY A 69 -19.06 4.58 3.99
C GLY A 69 -18.49 4.55 5.39
N VAL A 70 -18.98 3.57 6.13
CA VAL A 70 -18.49 3.20 7.46
C VAL A 70 -18.11 1.73 7.44
N GLU A 71 -16.86 1.46 7.78
CA GLU A 71 -16.32 0.11 7.95
C GLU A 71 -15.99 -0.11 9.43
N ARG A 72 -16.42 -1.23 9.98
CA ARG A 72 -16.09 -1.66 11.35
C ARG A 72 -15.38 -2.98 11.30
N GLY A 73 -14.33 -3.11 12.09
CA GLY A 73 -13.55 -4.31 12.13
C GLY A 73 -12.61 -4.38 13.31
N ARG A 74 -11.60 -5.20 13.15
CA ARG A 74 -10.53 -5.37 14.13
C ARG A 74 -9.20 -5.53 13.44
N PHE A 75 -8.16 -5.01 14.07
CA PHE A 75 -6.77 -5.28 13.77
C PHE A 75 -6.26 -6.33 14.76
N THR A 76 -5.48 -7.28 14.29
CA THR A 76 -4.69 -8.15 15.12
C THR A 76 -3.22 -7.91 14.81
N ARG A 77 -2.46 -7.41 15.77
CA ARG A 77 -1.01 -7.22 15.67
C ARG A 77 -0.29 -8.29 16.46
N THR A 78 0.84 -8.73 15.95
CA THR A 78 1.77 -9.55 16.74
C THR A 78 2.73 -8.61 17.43
N GLY A 79 2.62 -8.49 18.75
CA GLY A 79 3.52 -7.68 19.56
C GLY A 79 4.93 -8.28 19.64
N PRO A 80 5.94 -7.54 20.19
CA PRO A 80 7.33 -7.97 20.28
C PRO A 80 7.52 -9.31 21.02
N GLU A 81 6.65 -9.64 21.95
CA GLU A 81 6.67 -10.90 22.72
C GLU A 81 5.87 -12.03 22.04
N GLY A 82 5.47 -11.86 20.79
CA GLY A 82 4.65 -12.84 20.07
C GLY A 82 3.18 -12.91 20.52
N ARG A 83 2.74 -12.02 21.41
CA ARG A 83 1.34 -11.95 21.84
C ARG A 83 0.53 -11.20 20.79
N ALA A 84 -0.62 -11.77 20.43
CA ALA A 84 -1.57 -11.11 19.55
C ALA A 84 -2.37 -10.05 20.34
N GLU A 85 -2.33 -8.81 19.88
CA GLU A 85 -3.16 -7.73 20.39
C GLU A 85 -4.29 -7.44 19.40
N GLU A 86 -5.52 -7.45 19.88
CA GLU A 86 -6.70 -7.13 19.08
C GLU A 86 -7.18 -5.71 19.41
N VAL A 87 -7.32 -4.87 18.39
CA VAL A 87 -7.82 -3.51 18.47
C VAL A 87 -9.05 -3.39 17.58
N LYS A 88 -10.16 -2.92 18.14
CA LYS A 88 -11.36 -2.62 17.35
C LYS A 88 -11.20 -1.28 16.65
N TYR A 89 -11.74 -1.16 15.44
CA TYR A 89 -11.73 0.09 14.70
C TYR A 89 -13.07 0.39 14.03
N GLU A 90 -13.28 1.67 13.79
CA GLU A 90 -14.29 2.17 12.87
C GLU A 90 -13.63 3.16 11.91
N LEU A 91 -13.70 2.86 10.61
CA LEU A 91 -13.22 3.70 9.55
C LEU A 91 -14.40 4.39 8.87
N ARG A 92 -14.41 5.71 8.86
CA ARG A 92 -15.37 6.54 8.12
C ARG A 92 -14.64 7.23 6.99
N PHE A 93 -15.26 7.27 5.82
CA PHE A 93 -14.68 7.96 4.68
C PHE A 93 -15.75 8.67 3.84
N MET A 94 -15.35 9.80 3.27
CA MET A 94 -16.06 10.53 2.22
C MET A 94 -15.06 10.80 1.09
N ARG A 95 -15.35 10.29 -0.10
CA ARG A 95 -14.48 10.44 -1.26
C ARG A 95 -14.76 11.75 -1.99
N GLY A 96 -13.70 12.47 -2.29
CA GLY A 96 -13.70 13.58 -3.22
C GLY A 96 -13.58 13.13 -4.68
N ASP A 97 -13.47 14.09 -5.59
CA ASP A 97 -13.22 13.80 -7.01
C ASP A 97 -11.85 13.13 -7.25
N LYS A 98 -10.89 13.42 -6.36
CA LYS A 98 -9.54 12.85 -6.31
C LYS A 98 -9.21 12.48 -4.88
N SER A 99 -8.23 11.59 -4.69
CA SER A 99 -7.84 11.08 -3.37
C SER A 99 -7.35 12.18 -2.42
N GLU A 100 -6.74 13.25 -2.92
CA GLU A 100 -6.29 14.38 -2.10
C GLU A 100 -7.46 15.14 -1.42
N LYS A 101 -8.68 14.99 -1.96
CA LYS A 101 -9.91 15.57 -1.41
C LYS A 101 -10.70 14.61 -0.53
N ASP A 102 -10.22 13.39 -0.37
CA ASP A 102 -10.87 12.42 0.49
C ASP A 102 -10.80 12.86 1.95
N LYS A 103 -11.88 12.59 2.69
CA LYS A 103 -11.94 12.75 4.13
C LYS A 103 -12.01 11.38 4.75
N ILE A 104 -11.07 11.08 5.65
CA ILE A 104 -10.96 9.77 6.26
C ILE A 104 -10.76 9.95 7.75
N ARG A 105 -11.54 9.20 8.54
CA ARG A 105 -11.40 9.13 9.99
C ARG A 105 -11.34 7.67 10.42
N LEU A 106 -10.27 7.32 11.10
CA LEU A 106 -10.05 6.02 11.70
C LEU A 106 -10.12 6.16 13.21
N ASP A 107 -11.19 5.68 13.82
CA ASP A 107 -11.34 5.57 15.27
C ASP A 107 -10.87 4.20 15.71
N THR A 108 -9.97 4.13 16.68
CA THR A 108 -9.44 2.89 17.25
C THR A 108 -9.79 2.80 18.72
N LYS A 109 -10.15 1.58 19.16
CA LYS A 109 -10.45 1.26 20.56
C LYS A 109 -9.55 0.14 21.03
N SER A 110 -8.59 0.47 21.88
CA SER A 110 -7.69 -0.47 22.51
C SER A 110 -7.88 -0.50 24.03
N PRO A 111 -7.42 -1.55 24.71
CA PRO A 111 -7.48 -1.59 26.20
C PRO A 111 -6.75 -0.44 26.90
N GLN A 112 -5.74 0.16 26.20
CA GLN A 112 -4.91 1.21 26.77
C GLN A 112 -5.44 2.59 26.44
N THR A 113 -5.94 2.81 25.23
CA THR A 113 -6.29 4.16 24.78
C THR A 113 -7.18 4.11 23.54
N ASP A 114 -8.21 4.94 23.56
CA ASP A 114 -9.03 5.24 22.40
C ASP A 114 -8.50 6.50 21.73
N TYR A 115 -8.24 6.44 20.42
CA TYR A 115 -7.83 7.61 19.65
C TYR A 115 -8.36 7.56 18.22
N SER A 116 -8.38 8.72 17.58
CA SER A 116 -8.76 8.84 16.17
C SER A 116 -7.59 9.39 15.37
N LEU A 117 -7.43 8.93 14.12
CA LEU A 117 -6.63 9.60 13.09
C LEU A 117 -7.57 10.15 12.03
N VAL A 118 -7.38 11.41 11.68
CA VAL A 118 -8.20 12.11 10.69
C VAL A 118 -7.31 12.65 9.58
N SER A 119 -7.68 12.35 8.33
CA SER A 119 -7.07 12.90 7.12
C SER A 119 -8.10 13.75 6.38
N VAL A 120 -7.78 15.02 6.14
CA VAL A 120 -8.63 15.95 5.40
C VAL A 120 -7.77 17.06 4.75
N GLY A 121 -7.96 17.29 3.46
CA GLY A 121 -7.25 18.35 2.75
C GLY A 121 -5.72 18.24 2.82
N GLY A 122 -5.19 17.03 2.77
CA GLY A 122 -3.75 16.75 2.85
C GLY A 122 -3.13 16.88 4.25
N ARG A 123 -3.96 17.16 5.29
CA ARG A 123 -3.50 17.23 6.68
C ARG A 123 -3.93 15.99 7.44
N ILE A 124 -3.05 15.51 8.31
CA ILE A 124 -3.35 14.41 9.23
C ILE A 124 -3.13 14.91 10.66
N PHE A 125 -4.12 14.65 11.51
CA PHE A 125 -4.07 14.94 12.93
C PHE A 125 -4.73 13.82 13.72
N GLY A 126 -4.38 13.72 14.98
CA GLY A 126 -4.98 12.79 15.92
C GLY A 126 -5.94 13.49 16.88
N ILE A 127 -6.90 12.74 17.40
CA ILE A 127 -7.80 13.18 18.48
C ILE A 127 -7.77 12.13 19.59
N ILE A 128 -7.53 12.56 20.81
CA ILE A 128 -7.57 11.75 22.02
C ILE A 128 -8.32 12.51 23.11
N ASN A 129 -9.35 11.91 23.69
CA ASN A 129 -10.17 12.57 24.72
C ASN A 129 -10.69 13.96 24.33
N GLY A 130 -10.99 14.16 23.03
CA GLY A 130 -11.46 15.44 22.50
C GLY A 130 -10.39 16.46 22.18
N SER A 131 -9.13 16.26 22.61
CA SER A 131 -7.99 17.13 22.30
C SER A 131 -7.24 16.68 21.07
N VAL A 132 -6.72 17.64 20.30
CA VAL A 132 -5.96 17.38 19.08
C VAL A 132 -4.49 17.14 19.43
N PHE A 133 -3.86 16.20 18.74
CA PHE A 133 -2.44 15.95 18.82
C PHE A 133 -1.82 15.71 17.45
N THR A 134 -0.51 15.91 17.33
CA THR A 134 0.26 15.52 16.15
C THR A 134 0.64 14.05 16.26
N PRO A 135 0.16 13.17 15.33
CA PRO A 135 0.54 11.77 15.36
C PRO A 135 2.04 11.59 15.13
N ARG A 136 2.59 10.48 15.61
CA ARG A 136 3.98 10.11 15.34
C ARG A 136 4.19 9.94 13.82
N ALA A 137 5.41 10.21 13.36
CA ALA A 137 5.75 10.16 11.94
C ALA A 137 5.51 8.77 11.32
N ASP A 138 5.83 7.71 12.05
CA ASP A 138 5.58 6.32 11.62
C ASP A 138 4.08 6.02 11.47
N ALA A 139 3.26 6.40 12.46
CA ALA A 139 1.80 6.21 12.40
C ALA A 139 1.16 7.02 11.26
N THR A 140 1.68 8.21 10.99
CA THR A 140 1.25 9.05 9.86
C THR A 140 1.62 8.39 8.53
N ALA A 141 2.86 7.92 8.39
CA ALA A 141 3.34 7.23 7.19
C ALA A 141 2.51 5.96 6.92
N ASP A 142 2.29 5.12 7.93
CA ASP A 142 1.46 3.92 7.81
C ASP A 142 0.02 4.25 7.38
N PHE A 143 -0.56 5.31 7.94
CA PHE A 143 -1.91 5.74 7.61
C PHE A 143 -2.01 6.23 6.15
N ILE A 144 -1.01 6.96 5.65
CA ILE A 144 -0.91 7.38 4.24
C ILE A 144 -0.71 6.16 3.34
N ALA A 145 0.26 5.30 3.67
CA ALA A 145 0.58 4.12 2.87
C ALA A 145 -0.63 3.18 2.70
N GLN A 146 -1.48 3.09 3.73
CA GLN A 146 -2.71 2.31 3.64
C GLN A 146 -3.70 2.84 2.59
N GLN A 147 -3.70 4.12 2.31
CA GLN A 147 -4.53 4.75 1.29
C GLN A 147 -3.88 4.68 -0.08
N THR A 148 -2.60 5.06 -0.16
CA THR A 148 -1.82 5.09 -1.40
C THR A 148 -1.69 3.71 -2.03
N HIS A 149 -1.40 2.68 -1.22
CA HIS A 149 -1.22 1.30 -1.67
C HIS A 149 -2.44 0.45 -1.32
N SER A 150 -3.54 0.68 -2.01
CA SER A 150 -4.84 0.06 -1.73
C SER A 150 -5.49 -0.47 -3.00
N ILE A 151 -6.50 -1.33 -2.86
CA ILE A 151 -7.36 -1.70 -3.99
C ILE A 151 -8.08 -0.46 -4.52
N ASP A 152 -8.47 0.47 -3.65
CA ASP A 152 -9.15 1.70 -4.04
C ASP A 152 -8.30 2.59 -4.94
N ALA A 153 -6.98 2.64 -4.74
CA ALA A 153 -6.07 3.34 -5.63
C ALA A 153 -6.15 2.80 -7.06
N LEU A 154 -6.22 1.46 -7.23
CA LEU A 154 -6.42 0.84 -8.53
C LEU A 154 -7.82 1.12 -9.09
N LEU A 155 -8.87 1.03 -8.28
CA LEU A 155 -10.23 1.30 -8.75
C LEU A 155 -10.41 2.73 -9.26
N ARG A 156 -9.66 3.68 -8.69
CA ARG A 156 -9.72 5.13 -8.98
C ARG A 156 -8.50 5.65 -9.76
N TYR A 157 -7.80 4.79 -10.49
CA TYR A 157 -6.56 5.18 -11.16
C TYR A 157 -6.73 6.33 -12.16
N LYS A 158 -7.89 6.42 -12.85
CA LYS A 158 -8.18 7.52 -13.78
C LYS A 158 -8.41 8.83 -13.06
N GLU A 159 -9.23 8.83 -12.03
CA GLU A 159 -9.56 10.00 -11.21
C GLU A 159 -8.31 10.56 -10.53
N ASN A 160 -7.42 9.69 -10.08
CA ASN A 160 -6.15 10.05 -9.47
C ASN A 160 -5.03 10.32 -10.50
N GLU A 161 -5.34 10.21 -11.83
CA GLU A 161 -4.37 10.40 -12.91
C GLU A 161 -3.12 9.52 -12.77
N SER A 162 -3.30 8.32 -12.20
CA SER A 162 -2.22 7.34 -12.04
C SER A 162 -1.93 6.63 -13.36
N LYS A 163 -0.68 6.24 -13.56
CA LYS A 163 -0.24 5.50 -14.75
C LYS A 163 -0.25 4.02 -14.48
N LEU A 164 -0.73 3.25 -15.44
CA LEU A 164 -0.69 1.79 -15.40
C LEU A 164 0.35 1.25 -16.39
N SER A 165 1.01 0.17 -16.01
CA SER A 165 1.89 -0.60 -16.91
C SER A 165 1.76 -2.09 -16.63
N SER A 166 1.86 -2.90 -17.69
CA SER A 166 1.84 -4.37 -17.54
C SER A 166 3.22 -4.86 -17.16
N ALA A 167 3.30 -5.66 -16.10
CA ALA A 167 4.48 -6.42 -15.72
C ALA A 167 4.39 -7.91 -16.16
N GLY A 168 3.37 -8.25 -16.97
CA GLY A 168 3.21 -9.57 -17.57
C GLY A 168 2.26 -10.49 -16.82
N LYS A 169 2.55 -11.79 -16.93
CA LYS A 169 1.82 -12.86 -16.23
C LYS A 169 2.78 -13.59 -15.31
N ASP A 170 2.26 -14.09 -14.21
CA ASP A 170 2.99 -14.91 -13.25
C ASP A 170 2.11 -16.08 -12.78
N LYS A 171 2.70 -17.01 -12.07
CA LYS A 171 2.00 -18.13 -11.47
C LYS A 171 2.43 -18.26 -10.00
N HIS A 172 1.47 -18.09 -9.09
CA HIS A 172 1.73 -18.20 -7.67
C HIS A 172 0.85 -19.30 -7.06
N LEU A 173 1.47 -20.30 -6.41
CA LEU A 173 0.77 -21.44 -5.82
C LEU A 173 -0.25 -22.11 -6.76
N GLY A 174 0.11 -22.22 -8.05
CA GLY A 174 -0.74 -22.81 -9.08
C GLY A 174 -1.81 -21.87 -9.65
N ILE A 175 -1.94 -20.64 -9.16
CA ILE A 175 -2.89 -19.65 -9.63
C ILE A 175 -2.20 -18.74 -10.66
N ASP A 176 -2.77 -18.67 -11.86
CA ASP A 176 -2.30 -17.73 -12.89
C ASP A 176 -2.78 -16.31 -12.55
N VAL A 177 -1.85 -15.35 -12.60
CA VAL A 177 -2.10 -13.96 -12.28
C VAL A 177 -1.61 -13.03 -13.39
N TYR A 178 -2.33 -11.96 -13.62
CA TYR A 178 -1.82 -10.78 -14.31
C TYR A 178 -1.09 -9.90 -13.31
N VAL A 179 0.03 -9.33 -13.72
CA VAL A 179 0.81 -8.41 -12.89
C VAL A 179 0.76 -7.03 -13.54
N ILE A 180 0.25 -6.05 -12.80
CA ILE A 180 0.16 -4.66 -13.23
C ILE A 180 0.77 -3.74 -12.18
N ASP A 181 1.50 -2.73 -12.66
CA ASP A 181 2.07 -1.67 -11.82
C ASP A 181 1.24 -0.40 -11.98
N LEU A 182 0.88 0.20 -10.86
CA LEU A 182 0.31 1.52 -10.79
C LEU A 182 1.35 2.47 -10.22
N THR A 183 1.59 3.59 -10.91
CA THR A 183 2.44 4.68 -10.43
C THR A 183 1.57 5.92 -10.28
N ASP A 184 1.52 6.47 -9.08
CA ASP A 184 0.78 7.69 -8.79
C ASP A 184 1.55 8.95 -9.22
N LYS A 185 0.97 10.15 -9.02
CA LYS A 185 1.58 11.44 -9.36
C LYS A 185 2.85 11.76 -8.58
N THR A 186 3.02 11.16 -7.41
CA THR A 186 4.16 11.35 -6.51
C THR A 186 5.23 10.27 -6.69
N ASN A 187 5.07 9.43 -7.75
CA ASN A 187 5.93 8.31 -8.11
C ASN A 187 5.90 7.13 -7.12
N HIS A 188 4.92 7.03 -6.24
CA HIS A 188 4.73 5.81 -5.48
C HIS A 188 4.25 4.70 -6.42
N ARG A 189 4.93 3.57 -6.37
CA ARG A 189 4.61 2.41 -7.22
C ARG A 189 3.97 1.32 -6.39
N THR A 190 2.83 0.83 -6.86
CA THR A 190 2.13 -0.33 -6.31
C THR A 190 2.02 -1.41 -7.37
N ARG A 191 2.47 -2.61 -7.08
CA ARG A 191 2.34 -3.78 -7.95
C ARG A 191 1.17 -4.63 -7.52
N TYR A 192 0.20 -4.83 -8.40
CA TYR A 192 -0.99 -5.63 -8.17
C TYR A 192 -0.88 -6.98 -8.85
N PHE A 193 -1.28 -8.02 -8.15
CA PHE A 193 -1.38 -9.39 -8.64
C PHE A 193 -2.86 -9.78 -8.72
N VAL A 194 -3.35 -9.86 -9.93
CA VAL A 194 -4.77 -10.02 -10.25
C VAL A 194 -5.02 -11.43 -10.76
N SER A 195 -5.93 -12.16 -10.16
CA SER A 195 -6.31 -13.51 -10.63
C SER A 195 -6.75 -13.49 -12.10
N ALA A 196 -6.12 -14.27 -12.95
CA ALA A 196 -6.51 -14.40 -14.35
C ALA A 196 -7.89 -15.02 -14.53
N LYS A 197 -8.39 -15.76 -13.52
CA LYS A 197 -9.70 -16.42 -13.55
C LYS A 197 -10.84 -15.56 -13.03
N THR A 198 -10.60 -14.81 -11.92
CA THR A 198 -11.67 -14.10 -11.20
C THR A 198 -11.53 -12.59 -11.24
N PHE A 199 -10.44 -12.06 -11.78
CA PHE A 199 -10.07 -10.64 -11.79
C PHE A 199 -10.10 -9.97 -10.42
N ARG A 200 -10.04 -10.75 -9.34
CA ARG A 200 -9.83 -10.23 -7.98
C ARG A 200 -8.36 -9.92 -7.77
N VAL A 201 -8.07 -8.84 -7.10
CA VAL A 201 -6.72 -8.54 -6.60
C VAL A 201 -6.43 -9.54 -5.49
N LEU A 202 -5.44 -10.41 -5.65
CA LEU A 202 -5.09 -11.41 -4.64
C LEU A 202 -4.13 -10.84 -3.62
N TRP A 203 -3.17 -10.03 -4.08
CA TRP A 203 -2.26 -9.27 -3.22
C TRP A 203 -1.70 -8.09 -4.00
N LEU A 204 -1.06 -7.19 -3.27
CA LEU A 204 -0.23 -6.13 -3.82
C LEU A 204 1.09 -6.04 -3.06
N ASP A 205 2.12 -5.55 -3.76
CA ASP A 205 3.44 -5.27 -3.21
C ASP A 205 3.81 -3.80 -3.44
N TYR A 206 4.52 -3.22 -2.49
CA TYR A 206 5.16 -1.91 -2.62
C TYR A 206 6.41 -1.84 -1.74
N GLU A 207 7.26 -0.85 -1.99
CA GLU A 207 8.46 -0.60 -1.20
C GLU A 207 8.44 0.84 -0.72
N GLU A 208 8.72 1.05 0.56
CA GLU A 208 8.86 2.37 1.17
C GLU A 208 10.00 2.37 2.17
N THR A 209 10.60 3.55 2.37
CA THR A 209 11.59 3.78 3.43
C THR A 209 10.88 4.42 4.61
N PRO A 210 10.71 3.70 5.75
CA PRO A 210 10.06 4.25 6.93
C PRO A 210 10.79 5.50 7.47
N PRO A 211 10.08 6.43 8.10
CA PRO A 211 10.68 7.58 8.74
C PRO A 211 11.80 7.19 9.70
N GLY A 212 12.98 7.79 9.53
CA GLY A 212 14.17 7.50 10.34
C GLY A 212 14.94 6.24 9.91
N SER A 213 14.50 5.51 8.88
CA SER A 213 15.24 4.39 8.29
C SER A 213 16.05 4.84 7.08
N THR A 214 17.15 4.15 6.78
CA THR A 214 17.93 4.29 5.54
C THR A 214 17.68 3.16 4.55
N SER A 215 16.93 2.14 4.96
CA SER A 215 16.64 0.96 4.16
C SER A 215 15.18 0.91 3.78
N ALA A 216 14.90 0.61 2.52
CA ALA A 216 13.55 0.32 2.06
C ALA A 216 13.08 -1.03 2.63
N ILE A 217 11.80 -1.10 2.97
CA ILE A 217 11.10 -2.30 3.40
C ILE A 217 10.12 -2.69 2.30
N LYS A 218 10.08 -3.97 1.97
CA LYS A 218 9.06 -4.51 1.08
C LYS A 218 7.80 -4.85 1.88
N TYR A 219 6.72 -4.20 1.51
CA TYR A 219 5.39 -4.44 2.06
C TYR A 219 4.56 -5.29 1.10
N THR A 220 3.83 -6.24 1.65
CA THR A 220 2.83 -7.05 0.91
C THR A 220 1.50 -7.00 1.63
N ARG A 221 0.41 -6.78 0.89
CA ARG A 221 -0.96 -6.92 1.41
C ARG A 221 -1.66 -8.04 0.67
N ARG A 222 -2.09 -9.08 1.38
CA ARG A 222 -2.81 -10.22 0.83
C ARG A 222 -4.28 -10.12 1.17
N PHE A 223 -5.15 -10.30 0.18
CA PHE A 223 -6.59 -10.13 0.29
C PHE A 223 -7.31 -11.47 0.24
N TYR A 224 -8.17 -11.68 1.22
CA TYR A 224 -8.92 -12.93 1.39
C TYR A 224 -10.39 -12.66 1.67
N GLU A 225 -11.20 -13.71 1.64
CA GLU A 225 -12.60 -13.67 2.04
C GLU A 225 -13.40 -12.59 1.32
N TYR A 226 -13.28 -12.55 -0.02
CA TYR A 226 -14.09 -11.63 -0.81
C TYR A 226 -15.57 -11.92 -0.65
N ARG A 227 -16.34 -10.90 -0.25
CA ARG A 227 -17.80 -10.95 -0.07
C ARG A 227 -18.45 -9.81 -0.81
N VAL A 228 -19.73 -9.98 -1.12
CA VAL A 228 -20.55 -8.90 -1.70
C VAL A 228 -21.14 -8.06 -0.57
N ALA A 229 -20.85 -6.75 -0.59
CA ALA A 229 -21.44 -5.75 0.28
C ALA A 229 -22.09 -4.67 -0.58
N GLN A 230 -23.41 -4.51 -0.49
CA GLN A 230 -24.17 -3.52 -1.29
C GLN A 230 -23.77 -3.49 -2.77
N ASN A 231 -23.78 -4.65 -3.42
CA ASN A 231 -23.39 -4.86 -4.81
C ASN A 231 -21.91 -4.55 -5.14
N THR A 232 -21.03 -4.50 -4.15
CA THR A 232 -19.59 -4.36 -4.38
C THR A 232 -18.83 -5.54 -3.79
N GLN A 233 -17.75 -5.96 -4.47
CA GLN A 233 -16.85 -7.00 -3.98
C GLN A 233 -15.82 -6.39 -3.03
N VAL A 234 -15.74 -6.88 -1.81
CA VAL A 234 -14.84 -6.37 -0.75
C VAL A 234 -14.10 -7.55 -0.11
N PRO A 235 -12.77 -7.48 0.06
CA PRO A 235 -12.04 -8.46 0.85
C PRO A 235 -12.30 -8.20 2.34
N PHE A 236 -12.85 -9.18 3.05
CA PHE A 236 -13.17 -9.06 4.48
C PHE A 236 -12.00 -9.40 5.39
N ARG A 237 -10.92 -9.93 4.82
CA ARG A 237 -9.68 -10.21 5.55
C ARG A 237 -8.48 -9.74 4.73
N THR A 238 -7.59 -8.99 5.37
CA THR A 238 -6.32 -8.54 4.78
C THR A 238 -5.19 -8.89 5.73
N VAL A 239 -4.12 -9.49 5.19
CA VAL A 239 -2.88 -9.77 5.94
C VAL A 239 -1.78 -8.88 5.39
N PHE A 240 -1.13 -8.14 6.27
CA PHE A 240 0.00 -7.28 5.97
C PHE A 240 1.30 -8.00 6.33
N LEU A 241 2.27 -7.92 5.44
CA LEU A 241 3.59 -8.50 5.63
C LEU A 241 4.65 -7.42 5.40
N GLU A 242 5.69 -7.44 6.22
CA GLU A 242 6.93 -6.68 6.07
C GLU A 242 8.06 -7.66 5.81
N ASP A 243 8.77 -7.52 4.69
CA ASP A 243 9.82 -8.45 4.23
C ASP A 243 9.38 -9.93 4.32
N GLY A 244 8.11 -10.17 3.93
CA GLY A 244 7.52 -11.51 3.92
C GLY A 244 7.03 -12.04 5.27
N LYS A 245 7.20 -11.30 6.38
CA LYS A 245 6.74 -11.68 7.73
C LYS A 245 5.39 -11.01 8.02
N PRO A 246 4.35 -11.77 8.43
CA PRO A 246 3.07 -11.18 8.82
C PRO A 246 3.23 -10.28 10.07
N THR A 247 2.75 -9.04 9.98
CA THR A 247 2.82 -8.05 11.08
C THR A 247 1.44 -7.61 11.56
N LEU A 248 0.44 -7.61 10.65
CA LEU A 248 -0.90 -7.15 10.96
C LEU A 248 -1.92 -7.96 10.17
N GLU A 249 -3.03 -8.33 10.80
CA GLU A 249 -4.22 -8.84 10.13
C GLU A 249 -5.40 -7.92 10.40
N THR A 250 -6.13 -7.54 9.35
CA THR A 250 -7.39 -6.79 9.45
C THR A 250 -8.55 -7.69 9.08
N ARG A 251 -9.61 -7.68 9.89
CA ARG A 251 -10.88 -8.34 9.61
C ARG A 251 -12.02 -7.34 9.66
N ILE A 252 -12.69 -7.16 8.53
CA ILE A 252 -13.92 -6.39 8.44
C ILE A 252 -15.05 -7.22 9.07
N LEU A 253 -15.80 -6.61 9.97
CA LEU A 253 -17.02 -7.19 10.53
C LEU A 253 -18.24 -6.70 9.78
N THR A 254 -18.31 -5.39 9.52
CA THR A 254 -19.38 -4.76 8.76
C THR A 254 -18.82 -3.64 7.89
N ILE A 255 -19.41 -3.45 6.72
CA ILE A 255 -19.20 -2.28 5.89
C ILE A 255 -20.55 -1.81 5.35
N THR A 256 -20.80 -0.51 5.41
CA THR A 256 -22.03 0.12 4.92
C THR A 256 -21.66 1.36 4.12
N TYR A 257 -22.13 1.41 2.90
CA TYR A 257 -21.95 2.56 1.98
C TYR A 257 -23.21 3.43 1.96
N GLY A 258 -23.08 4.65 1.45
CA GLY A 258 -24.21 5.59 1.33
C GLY A 258 -24.68 6.16 2.66
N VAL A 259 -23.82 6.17 3.67
CA VAL A 259 -24.15 6.67 5.02
C VAL A 259 -24.04 8.19 5.01
N LYS A 260 -25.12 8.87 5.43
CA LYS A 260 -25.06 10.33 5.63
C LYS A 260 -24.09 10.63 6.79
N MET A 261 -23.14 11.51 6.52
CA MET A 261 -22.13 11.94 7.50
C MET A 261 -22.04 13.46 7.51
N GLU A 262 -21.86 14.00 8.71
CA GLU A 262 -21.63 15.44 8.90
C GLU A 262 -20.13 15.74 8.69
N ASP A 263 -19.82 16.84 8.04
CA ASP A 263 -18.44 17.30 7.81
C ASP A 263 -17.66 17.55 9.11
N SER A 264 -18.34 17.89 10.19
CA SER A 264 -17.76 18.05 11.53
C SER A 264 -17.01 16.82 12.04
N LEU A 265 -17.36 15.62 11.58
CA LEU A 265 -16.64 14.37 11.92
C LEU A 265 -15.19 14.39 11.49
N PHE A 266 -14.85 15.17 10.47
CA PHE A 266 -13.52 15.26 9.89
C PHE A 266 -12.81 16.58 10.20
N GLN A 267 -13.41 17.44 11.03
CA GLN A 267 -12.83 18.72 11.41
C GLN A 267 -11.96 18.59 12.65
N ASN A 268 -11.00 19.49 12.75
CA ASN A 268 -10.25 19.69 13.97
C ASN A 268 -11.16 20.38 15.00
N PRO A 269 -11.49 19.76 16.13
CA PRO A 269 -12.39 20.34 17.12
C PRO A 269 -11.85 21.63 17.76
N GLU A 270 -10.54 21.86 17.71
CA GLU A 270 -9.88 23.07 18.24
C GLU A 270 -9.75 24.17 17.18
N ALA A 271 -10.10 23.91 15.92
CA ALA A 271 -10.07 24.93 14.90
C ALA A 271 -11.16 25.99 15.18
N PRO A 272 -10.85 27.29 15.08
CA PRO A 272 -11.86 28.32 15.21
C PRO A 272 -12.98 28.06 14.19
N THR A 273 -14.21 27.99 14.67
CA THR A 273 -15.39 27.91 13.81
C THR A 273 -15.40 29.19 12.95
N SER A 274 -15.14 29.04 11.64
CA SER A 274 -15.36 30.15 10.72
C SER A 274 -16.81 30.61 10.87
N PRO A 275 -17.05 31.90 11.07
CA PRO A 275 -18.42 32.39 11.14
C PRO A 275 -19.12 32.00 9.84
N ALA A 276 -20.35 31.45 9.95
CA ALA A 276 -21.16 31.17 8.80
C ALA A 276 -21.30 32.48 8.01
N THR A 277 -20.84 32.49 6.77
CA THR A 277 -21.07 33.61 5.87
C THR A 277 -22.59 33.72 5.64
N PRO A 278 -23.20 34.88 5.83
CA PRO A 278 -24.64 35.05 5.74
C PRO A 278 -25.19 34.79 4.34
#